data_a2ae2f15a2b56f5c95a8a40441e97264
#
_entry.id   a2ae2f15a2b56f5c95a8a40441e97264
#
_cell.length_a   1.000
_cell.length_b   1.000
_cell.length_c   1.000
_cell.angle_alpha   90.00
_cell.angle_beta   90.00
_cell.angle_gamma   90.00
#
_symmetry.space_group_name_H-M   'P 1'
#
loop_
_entity.id
_entity.type
_entity.pdbx_description
1 polymer ?
#
loop_
_entity_poly.entity_id
_entity_poly.type
_entity_poly.pdbx_seq_one_letter_code
_entity_poly.pdbx_strand_id
1 'polypeptide(L)'
;MNKLKLGEIETPRRVVFIGCAPNLHRQYYDTPFNSNKPKAPTCWSSDSKAPDMTVKNKQAKFCTLCDHNVKGSGAGLSKACKVHIKTAVCKGSDLEHGPIQQLIISSYSLFSKGSDMGFKQYTNMLKTQGLSINSVLTKIKVIDDNGYPRVAFSPLSHLPREELDCVLERAKSDGVIECLNFAVGSVAVQGKSMSDMQKLMGMSE
;
A
#
# COMPACT_ATOMS: atom_id res chain seq x y z
N MET A 1 -5.43 11.52 4.98
CA MET A 1 -5.50 10.15 4.41
C MET A 1 -5.30 9.13 5.53
N ASN A 2 -6.31 8.32 5.81
CA ASN A 2 -6.24 7.30 6.86
C ASN A 2 -5.50 6.07 6.33
N LYS A 3 -4.34 5.77 6.90
CA LYS A 3 -3.59 4.54 6.62
C LYS A 3 -4.05 3.44 7.54
N LEU A 4 -4.38 2.29 6.98
CA LEU A 4 -4.64 1.08 7.75
C LEU A 4 -3.29 0.55 8.28
N LYS A 5 -3.07 0.65 9.59
CA LYS A 5 -1.85 0.12 10.21
C LYS A 5 -2.05 -1.36 10.55
N LEU A 6 -1.00 -2.17 10.35
CA LEU A 6 -1.05 -3.60 10.67
C LEU A 6 -1.43 -3.87 12.13
N GLY A 7 -0.99 -3.05 13.09
CA GLY A 7 -1.35 -3.20 14.51
C GLY A 7 -2.78 -2.80 14.88
N GLU A 8 -3.51 -2.11 13.97
CA GLU A 8 -4.90 -1.71 14.15
C GLU A 8 -5.87 -2.67 13.43
N ILE A 9 -5.35 -3.70 12.77
CA ILE A 9 -6.18 -4.71 12.12
C ILE A 9 -6.61 -5.72 13.19
N GLU A 10 -7.79 -5.48 13.78
CA GLU A 10 -8.51 -6.56 14.43
C GLU A 10 -8.76 -7.64 13.39
N THR A 11 -8.12 -8.77 13.53
CA THR A 11 -8.19 -9.85 12.54
C THR A 11 -9.22 -10.90 12.90
N PRO A 12 -9.95 -11.41 11.89
CA PRO A 12 -9.87 -11.11 10.46
C PRO A 12 -10.74 -9.91 10.05
N ARG A 13 -10.25 -9.06 9.15
CA ARG A 13 -11.01 -7.93 8.60
C ARG A 13 -11.57 -8.27 7.21
N ARG A 14 -12.80 -7.82 6.94
CA ARG A 14 -13.45 -7.95 5.63
C ARG A 14 -13.37 -6.62 4.90
N VAL A 15 -12.79 -6.62 3.71
CA VAL A 15 -12.62 -5.41 2.89
C VAL A 15 -12.98 -5.69 1.44
N VAL A 16 -13.27 -4.62 0.71
CA VAL A 16 -13.31 -4.62 -0.75
C VAL A 16 -12.19 -3.70 -1.25
N PHE A 17 -11.46 -4.17 -2.23
CA PHE A 17 -10.46 -3.37 -2.92
C PHE A 17 -11.18 -2.45 -3.92
N ILE A 18 -11.05 -1.15 -3.74
CA ILE A 18 -11.62 -0.15 -4.65
C ILE A 18 -10.62 0.17 -5.76
N GLY A 19 -9.32 0.16 -5.43
CA GLY A 19 -8.27 0.44 -6.40
C GLY A 19 -6.95 -0.23 -6.03
N CYS A 20 -6.11 -0.41 -7.04
CA CYS A 20 -4.77 -0.95 -6.90
C CYS A 20 -3.83 -0.15 -7.81
N ALA A 21 -2.67 0.26 -7.31
CA ALA A 21 -1.68 0.93 -8.13
C ALA A 21 -1.23 0.03 -9.29
N PRO A 22 -1.06 0.59 -10.51
CA PRO A 22 -0.71 -0.20 -11.69
C PRO A 22 0.70 -0.78 -11.62
N ASN A 23 1.57 -0.16 -10.83
CA ASN A 23 2.97 -0.54 -10.70
C ASN A 23 3.37 -0.82 -9.25
N LEU A 24 4.40 -1.63 -9.08
CA LEU A 24 5.11 -1.75 -7.82
C LEU A 24 5.93 -0.47 -7.57
N HIS A 25 5.96 -0.04 -6.32
CA HIS A 25 6.75 1.10 -5.87
C HIS A 25 8.00 0.61 -5.16
N ARG A 26 9.05 1.45 -5.16
CA ARG A 26 10.27 1.20 -4.41
C ARG A 26 10.61 2.36 -3.51
N GLN A 27 11.20 2.04 -2.36
CA GLN A 27 11.71 3.04 -1.41
C GLN A 27 12.99 2.53 -0.76
N TYR A 28 13.97 3.42 -0.69
CA TYR A 28 15.21 3.19 0.03
C TYR A 28 15.41 4.28 1.08
N TYR A 29 15.78 3.88 2.27
CA TYR A 29 16.13 4.74 3.39
C TYR A 29 17.57 4.44 3.79
N ASP A 30 18.41 5.47 3.85
CA ASP A 30 19.81 5.39 4.30
C ASP A 30 19.95 5.31 5.82
N THR A 31 18.87 5.61 6.55
CA THR A 31 18.83 5.57 8.01
C THR A 31 17.71 4.66 8.49
N PRO A 32 17.88 4.00 9.65
CA PRO A 32 16.80 3.23 10.26
C PRO A 32 15.54 4.07 10.51
N PHE A 33 14.39 3.41 10.47
CA PHE A 33 13.11 4.06 10.75
C PHE A 33 13.08 4.57 12.19
N ASN A 34 12.71 5.83 12.36
CA ASN A 34 12.48 6.46 13.65
C ASN A 34 11.05 7.01 13.68
N SER A 35 10.19 6.43 14.53
CA SER A 35 8.79 6.83 14.66
C SER A 35 8.63 8.29 15.13
N ASN A 36 9.58 8.79 15.94
CA ASN A 36 9.54 10.15 16.49
C ASN A 36 10.03 11.21 15.49
N LYS A 37 10.77 10.79 14.46
CA LYS A 37 11.29 11.67 13.40
C LYS A 37 11.17 10.97 12.04
N PRO A 38 9.95 10.82 11.52
CA PRO A 38 9.76 10.17 10.22
C PRO A 38 10.44 10.98 9.12
N LYS A 39 11.31 10.32 8.36
CA LYS A 39 12.01 10.92 7.22
C LYS A 39 11.40 10.46 5.91
N ALA A 40 11.51 11.29 4.89
CA ALA A 40 11.25 10.88 3.52
C ALA A 40 12.30 9.84 3.08
N PRO A 41 11.97 8.93 2.15
CA PRO A 41 12.96 8.01 1.60
C PRO A 41 14.07 8.78 0.91
N THR A 42 15.29 8.26 0.99
CA THR A 42 16.48 8.83 0.33
C THR A 42 16.37 8.68 -1.19
N CYS A 43 15.83 7.55 -1.64
CA CYS A 43 15.57 7.27 -3.05
C CYS A 43 14.24 6.51 -3.18
N TRP A 44 13.49 6.80 -4.25
CA TRP A 44 12.21 6.15 -4.54
C TRP A 44 11.94 6.02 -6.02
N SER A 45 11.03 5.13 -6.36
CA SER A 45 10.53 4.92 -7.72
C SER A 45 9.05 4.58 -7.68
N SER A 46 8.26 5.29 -8.46
CA SER A 46 6.81 5.06 -8.60
C SER A 46 6.46 3.90 -9.53
N ASP A 47 7.41 3.45 -10.36
CA ASP A 47 7.21 2.38 -11.35
C ASP A 47 8.19 1.20 -11.20
N SER A 48 9.10 1.25 -10.22
CA SER A 48 10.17 0.27 -9.98
C SER A 48 11.21 0.13 -11.09
N LYS A 49 11.23 1.00 -12.10
CA LYS A 49 12.18 0.96 -13.24
C LYS A 49 13.38 1.85 -13.00
N ALA A 50 13.13 3.12 -12.69
CA ALA A 50 14.16 4.11 -12.42
C ALA A 50 13.75 5.00 -11.23
N PRO A 51 14.70 5.65 -10.53
CA PRO A 51 14.37 6.67 -9.56
C PRO A 51 13.55 7.79 -10.19
N ASP A 52 12.51 8.25 -9.50
CA ASP A 52 11.67 9.36 -9.96
C ASP A 52 12.50 10.62 -10.20
N MET A 53 12.02 11.49 -11.09
CA MET A 53 12.76 12.71 -11.47
C MET A 53 13.01 13.64 -10.28
N THR A 54 12.09 13.67 -9.32
CA THR A 54 12.15 14.47 -8.10
C THR A 54 13.13 13.96 -7.04
N VAL A 55 13.71 12.77 -7.24
CA VAL A 55 14.73 12.21 -6.33
C VAL A 55 16.03 13.00 -6.46
N LYS A 56 16.43 13.68 -5.38
CA LYS A 56 17.68 14.44 -5.32
C LYS A 56 18.92 13.54 -5.28
N ASN A 57 18.86 12.47 -4.50
CA ASN A 57 19.96 11.54 -4.29
C ASN A 57 19.64 10.16 -4.92
N LYS A 58 19.72 10.11 -6.25
CA LYS A 58 19.49 8.88 -7.02
C LYS A 58 20.61 7.88 -6.76
N GLN A 59 20.25 6.67 -6.31
CA GLN A 59 21.22 5.64 -5.96
C GLN A 59 21.74 4.86 -7.17
N ALA A 60 21.02 4.90 -8.29
CA ALA A 60 21.44 4.29 -9.56
C ALA A 60 20.62 4.90 -10.70
N LYS A 61 21.05 4.71 -11.95
CA LYS A 61 20.28 5.10 -13.14
C LYS A 61 19.00 4.26 -13.30
N PHE A 62 19.08 2.96 -13.00
CA PHE A 62 17.97 2.03 -13.07
C PHE A 62 17.87 1.22 -11.77
N CYS A 63 16.64 0.97 -11.30
CA CYS A 63 16.39 0.22 -10.09
C CYS A 63 16.89 -1.23 -10.15
N THR A 64 16.98 -1.82 -11.34
CA THR A 64 17.50 -3.18 -11.57
C THR A 64 19.01 -3.28 -11.37
N LEU A 65 19.74 -2.19 -11.56
CA LEU A 65 21.20 -2.11 -11.45
C LEU A 65 21.66 -1.51 -10.11
N CYS A 66 20.72 -1.25 -9.19
CA CYS A 66 21.00 -0.58 -7.92
C CYS A 66 21.49 -1.60 -6.88
N ASP A 67 22.63 -1.31 -6.22
CA ASP A 67 23.20 -2.16 -5.17
C ASP A 67 22.25 -2.40 -4.00
N HIS A 68 21.40 -1.40 -3.68
CA HIS A 68 20.36 -1.53 -2.66
C HIS A 68 19.20 -2.46 -3.06
N ASN A 69 19.11 -2.86 -4.33
CA ASN A 69 18.14 -3.84 -4.84
C ASN A 69 18.70 -5.26 -4.87
N VAL A 70 19.92 -5.47 -4.44
CA VAL A 70 20.56 -6.80 -4.36
C VAL A 70 20.13 -7.53 -3.08
N LYS A 71 19.95 -8.85 -3.14
CA LYS A 71 19.66 -9.68 -1.98
C LYS A 71 20.86 -9.62 -1.01
N GLY A 72 20.60 -9.38 0.28
CA GLY A 72 21.63 -9.20 1.28
C GLY A 72 22.10 -7.75 1.45
N SER A 73 21.62 -6.81 0.65
CA SER A 73 21.96 -5.38 0.84
C SER A 73 21.28 -4.73 2.06
N GLY A 74 20.27 -5.39 2.63
CA GLY A 74 19.60 -4.98 3.87
C GLY A 74 19.89 -5.92 5.01
N ALA A 75 19.09 -5.86 6.08
CA ALA A 75 19.26 -6.77 7.22
C ALA A 75 19.04 -8.23 6.78
N GLY A 76 19.98 -9.10 7.13
CA GLY A 76 19.97 -10.51 6.75
C GLY A 76 19.98 -10.68 5.23
N LEU A 77 19.10 -11.54 4.72
CA LEU A 77 18.96 -11.77 3.27
C LEU A 77 18.01 -10.79 2.58
N SER A 78 17.54 -9.76 3.26
CA SER A 78 16.62 -8.80 2.67
C SER A 78 17.34 -7.81 1.74
N LYS A 79 16.55 -7.11 0.91
CA LYS A 79 17.04 -5.97 0.11
C LYS A 79 16.86 -4.69 0.92
N ALA A 80 17.83 -3.77 0.85
CA ALA A 80 17.73 -2.46 1.48
C ALA A 80 16.63 -1.61 0.82
N CYS A 81 16.55 -1.65 -0.51
CA CYS A 81 15.46 -1.02 -1.26
C CYS A 81 14.20 -1.89 -1.19
N LYS A 82 13.17 -1.41 -0.49
CA LYS A 82 11.93 -2.15 -0.25
C LYS A 82 10.93 -1.96 -1.38
N VAL A 83 10.26 -3.05 -1.73
CA VAL A 83 9.17 -3.06 -2.73
C VAL A 83 7.83 -3.14 -2.01
N HIS A 84 6.85 -2.41 -2.50
CA HIS A 84 5.47 -2.46 -2.01
C HIS A 84 4.49 -2.10 -3.14
N ILE A 85 3.22 -2.37 -2.91
CA ILE A 85 2.13 -1.88 -3.75
C ILE A 85 1.15 -1.10 -2.88
N LYS A 86 0.60 -0.04 -3.43
CA LYS A 86 -0.46 0.74 -2.80
C LYS A 86 -1.82 0.29 -3.31
N THR A 87 -2.75 0.15 -2.40
CA THR A 87 -4.14 -0.19 -2.70
C THR A 87 -5.08 0.73 -1.93
N ALA A 88 -6.25 0.96 -2.47
CA ALA A 88 -7.36 1.63 -1.82
C ALA A 88 -8.39 0.57 -1.44
N VAL A 89 -8.79 0.55 -0.17
CA VAL A 89 -9.76 -0.40 0.35
C VAL A 89 -10.85 0.30 1.13
N CYS A 90 -12.04 -0.30 1.21
CA CYS A 90 -13.09 0.08 2.13
C CYS A 90 -13.56 -1.13 2.94
N LYS A 91 -14.28 -0.86 4.04
CA LYS A 91 -14.89 -1.90 4.86
C LYS A 91 -16.01 -2.59 4.09
N GLY A 92 -16.02 -3.94 4.08
CA GLY A 92 -17.06 -4.68 3.37
C GLY A 92 -18.49 -4.49 3.90
N SER A 93 -18.65 -3.94 5.11
CA SER A 93 -19.96 -3.62 5.68
C SER A 93 -20.48 -2.22 5.35
N ASP A 94 -19.69 -1.39 4.66
CA ASP A 94 -20.05 -0.02 4.34
C ASP A 94 -19.33 0.40 3.05
N LEU A 95 -19.86 -0.12 1.94
CA LEU A 95 -19.28 0.11 0.61
C LEU A 95 -19.64 1.47 0.05
N GLU A 96 -20.77 2.04 0.45
CA GLU A 96 -21.29 3.30 -0.10
C GLU A 96 -20.68 4.52 0.59
N HIS A 97 -20.66 4.54 1.91
CA HIS A 97 -20.27 5.72 2.69
C HIS A 97 -18.98 5.51 3.51
N GLY A 98 -18.52 4.28 3.66
CA GLY A 98 -17.35 3.96 4.45
C GLY A 98 -16.09 4.67 3.97
N PRO A 99 -15.15 5.02 4.87
CA PRO A 99 -13.94 5.71 4.51
C PRO A 99 -13.05 4.86 3.59
N ILE A 100 -12.52 5.49 2.55
CA ILE A 100 -11.47 4.89 1.72
C ILE A 100 -10.16 4.94 2.49
N GLN A 101 -9.51 3.80 2.64
CA GLN A 101 -8.27 3.65 3.38
C GLN A 101 -7.15 3.16 2.46
N GLN A 102 -5.96 3.73 2.61
CA GLN A 102 -4.78 3.21 1.93
C GLN A 102 -4.26 1.95 2.66
N LEU A 103 -4.12 0.85 1.94
CA LEU A 103 -3.41 -0.33 2.39
C LEU A 103 -2.12 -0.48 1.58
N ILE A 104 -0.96 -0.36 2.26
CA ILE A 104 0.36 -0.59 1.66
C ILE A 104 0.76 -2.03 1.92
N ILE A 105 0.91 -2.80 0.85
CA ILE A 105 1.26 -4.21 0.91
C ILE A 105 2.76 -4.35 0.65
N SER A 106 3.50 -4.75 1.68
CA SER A 106 4.96 -4.93 1.63
C SER A 106 5.35 -6.12 0.75
N SER A 107 6.62 -6.17 0.33
CA SER A 107 7.14 -7.28 -0.46
C SER A 107 6.92 -8.65 0.20
N TYR A 108 6.95 -8.71 1.52
CA TYR A 108 6.75 -9.94 2.27
C TYR A 108 5.31 -10.46 2.14
N SER A 109 4.32 -9.57 2.28
CA SER A 109 2.90 -9.88 2.06
C SER A 109 2.53 -10.03 0.58
N LEU A 110 3.30 -9.38 -0.31
CA LEU A 110 3.05 -9.39 -1.76
C LEU A 110 3.43 -10.73 -2.39
N PHE A 111 4.60 -11.29 -2.01
CA PHE A 111 5.21 -12.44 -2.67
C PHE A 111 5.15 -13.73 -1.84
N SER A 112 4.55 -13.73 -0.66
CA SER A 112 4.40 -14.93 0.13
C SER A 112 3.57 -15.98 -0.61
N LYS A 113 3.93 -17.25 -0.41
CA LYS A 113 3.31 -18.43 -1.03
C LYS A 113 2.81 -19.36 0.08
N GLY A 114 1.86 -20.23 -0.26
CA GLY A 114 1.34 -21.24 0.65
C GLY A 114 -0.17 -21.15 0.82
N SER A 115 -0.69 -21.80 1.85
CA SER A 115 -2.13 -21.83 2.18
C SER A 115 -2.67 -20.43 2.53
N ASP A 116 -1.86 -19.63 3.21
CA ASP A 116 -2.14 -18.22 3.50
C ASP A 116 -1.60 -17.36 2.37
N MET A 117 -2.42 -17.14 1.35
CA MET A 117 -2.01 -16.49 0.10
C MET A 117 -1.50 -15.06 0.30
N GLY A 118 -0.32 -14.76 -0.26
CA GLY A 118 0.14 -13.39 -0.47
C GLY A 118 -0.66 -12.70 -1.59
N PHE A 119 -0.53 -11.40 -1.68
CA PHE A 119 -1.35 -10.59 -2.58
C PHE A 119 -1.23 -10.99 -4.06
N LYS A 120 -0.02 -11.27 -4.54
CA LYS A 120 0.21 -11.70 -5.93
C LYS A 120 -0.43 -13.05 -6.23
N GLN A 121 -0.33 -14.01 -5.30
CA GLN A 121 -0.96 -15.32 -5.44
C GLN A 121 -2.49 -15.16 -5.45
N TYR A 122 -3.02 -14.34 -4.53
CA TYR A 122 -4.44 -14.04 -4.43
C TYR A 122 -5.00 -13.41 -5.71
N THR A 123 -4.38 -12.35 -6.22
CA THR A 123 -4.84 -11.68 -7.44
C THR A 123 -4.73 -12.57 -8.68
N ASN A 124 -3.69 -13.42 -8.76
CA ASN A 124 -3.57 -14.40 -9.83
C ASN A 124 -4.70 -15.46 -9.77
N MET A 125 -5.02 -15.94 -8.58
CA MET A 125 -6.12 -16.88 -8.38
C MET A 125 -7.46 -16.29 -8.83
N LEU A 126 -7.77 -15.04 -8.43
CA LEU A 126 -8.97 -14.35 -8.91
C LEU A 126 -8.99 -14.22 -10.44
N LYS A 127 -7.86 -13.81 -11.03
CA LYS A 127 -7.73 -13.66 -12.49
C LYS A 127 -7.99 -14.99 -13.23
N THR A 128 -7.51 -16.13 -12.73
CA THR A 128 -7.76 -17.44 -13.34
C THR A 128 -9.24 -17.84 -13.27
N GLN A 129 -9.99 -17.27 -12.34
CA GLN A 129 -11.44 -17.44 -12.21
C GLN A 129 -12.26 -16.40 -12.99
N GLY A 130 -11.59 -15.53 -13.77
CA GLY A 130 -12.26 -14.44 -14.49
C GLY A 130 -12.76 -13.29 -13.60
N LEU A 131 -12.27 -13.22 -12.36
CA LEU A 131 -12.72 -12.24 -11.37
C LEU A 131 -11.75 -11.04 -11.27
N SER A 132 -12.31 -9.87 -11.06
CA SER A 132 -11.52 -8.69 -10.67
C SER A 132 -11.42 -8.58 -9.15
N ILE A 133 -10.38 -7.94 -8.66
CA ILE A 133 -10.20 -7.72 -7.23
C ILE A 133 -11.32 -6.84 -6.61
N ASN A 134 -11.94 -5.98 -7.44
CA ASN A 134 -13.03 -5.11 -7.04
C ASN A 134 -14.38 -5.84 -6.87
N SER A 135 -14.51 -7.03 -7.48
CA SER A 135 -15.77 -7.79 -7.48
C SER A 135 -15.89 -8.79 -6.33
N VAL A 136 -14.93 -8.79 -5.40
CA VAL A 136 -14.85 -9.81 -4.35
C VAL A 136 -14.71 -9.18 -2.97
N LEU A 137 -15.55 -9.62 -2.04
CA LEU A 137 -15.35 -9.37 -0.62
C LEU A 137 -14.15 -10.21 -0.15
N THR A 138 -13.11 -9.54 0.30
CA THR A 138 -11.83 -10.13 0.66
C THR A 138 -11.65 -10.16 2.18
N LYS A 139 -11.25 -11.32 2.69
CA LYS A 139 -10.77 -11.44 4.07
C LYS A 139 -9.27 -11.15 4.13
N ILE A 140 -8.91 -10.21 4.99
CA ILE A 140 -7.52 -9.91 5.35
C ILE A 140 -7.22 -10.51 6.71
N LYS A 141 -6.11 -11.25 6.81
CA LYS A 141 -5.60 -11.81 8.06
C LYS A 141 -4.15 -11.38 8.26
N VAL A 142 -3.82 -10.89 9.44
CA VAL A 142 -2.41 -10.70 9.83
C VAL A 142 -1.89 -12.03 10.36
N ILE A 143 -0.73 -12.42 9.88
CA ILE A 143 -0.02 -13.64 10.28
C ILE A 143 1.31 -13.20 10.85
N ASP A 144 1.61 -13.63 12.04
CA ASP A 144 2.95 -13.52 12.60
C ASP A 144 3.78 -14.70 12.09
N ASP A 145 4.81 -14.39 11.32
CA ASP A 145 5.74 -15.38 10.77
C ASP A 145 7.10 -15.15 11.41
N ASN A 146 7.31 -15.77 12.57
CA ASN A 146 8.55 -15.66 13.36
C ASN A 146 8.94 -14.21 13.70
N GLY A 147 7.98 -13.40 14.15
CA GLY A 147 8.19 -11.99 14.50
C GLY A 147 8.16 -11.03 13.30
N TYR A 148 7.85 -11.53 12.10
CA TYR A 148 7.67 -10.74 10.89
C TYR A 148 6.21 -10.75 10.45
N PRO A 149 5.41 -9.76 10.85
CA PRO A 149 4.00 -9.73 10.50
C PRO A 149 3.81 -9.56 8.98
N ARG A 150 2.97 -10.40 8.41
CA ARG A 150 2.54 -10.32 7.02
C ARG A 150 1.03 -10.38 6.90
N VAL A 151 0.52 -9.91 5.78
CA VAL A 151 -0.91 -9.95 5.47
C VAL A 151 -1.16 -11.08 4.48
N ALA A 152 -2.18 -11.89 4.78
CA ALA A 152 -2.72 -12.89 3.87
C ALA A 152 -4.13 -12.51 3.42
N PHE A 153 -4.49 -12.98 2.23
CA PHE A 153 -5.72 -12.64 1.53
C PHE A 153 -6.48 -13.89 1.15
N SER A 154 -7.80 -13.87 1.33
CA SER A 154 -8.68 -14.94 0.87
C SER A 154 -10.03 -14.37 0.41
N PRO A 155 -10.65 -14.93 -0.64
CA PRO A 155 -11.98 -14.52 -1.06
C PRO A 155 -13.03 -15.01 -0.04
N LEU A 156 -14.08 -14.22 0.15
CA LEU A 156 -15.25 -14.63 0.95
C LEU A 156 -16.47 -14.86 0.08
N SER A 157 -16.83 -13.88 -0.72
CA SER A 157 -17.98 -13.93 -1.62
C SER A 157 -17.80 -12.97 -2.79
N HIS A 158 -18.55 -13.19 -3.85
CA HIS A 158 -18.70 -12.21 -4.92
C HIS A 158 -19.62 -11.09 -4.41
N LEU A 159 -19.39 -9.87 -4.88
CA LEU A 159 -20.30 -8.77 -4.63
C LEU A 159 -21.54 -8.89 -5.51
N PRO A 160 -22.73 -8.60 -4.98
CA PRO A 160 -23.92 -8.36 -5.80
C PRO A 160 -23.68 -7.26 -6.81
N ARG A 161 -24.46 -7.22 -7.89
CA ARG A 161 -24.32 -6.25 -8.98
C ARG A 161 -24.35 -4.82 -8.49
N GLU A 162 -25.31 -4.49 -7.64
CA GLU A 162 -25.49 -3.14 -7.09
C GLU A 162 -24.27 -2.68 -6.26
N GLU A 163 -23.73 -3.57 -5.42
CA GLU A 163 -22.52 -3.30 -4.64
C GLU A 163 -21.29 -3.12 -5.54
N LEU A 164 -21.17 -3.94 -6.60
CA LEU A 164 -20.09 -3.80 -7.56
C LEU A 164 -20.17 -2.47 -8.32
N ASP A 165 -21.35 -2.06 -8.77
CA ASP A 165 -21.54 -0.79 -9.46
C ASP A 165 -21.17 0.39 -8.55
N CYS A 166 -21.53 0.35 -7.25
CA CYS A 166 -21.09 1.31 -6.25
C CYS A 166 -19.55 1.36 -6.11
N VAL A 167 -18.90 0.20 -6.00
CA VAL A 167 -17.44 0.10 -5.90
C VAL A 167 -16.75 0.67 -7.13
N LEU A 168 -17.26 0.39 -8.34
CA LEU A 168 -16.69 0.88 -9.60
C LEU A 168 -16.87 2.42 -9.75
N GLU A 169 -17.96 2.97 -9.24
CA GLU A 169 -18.14 4.43 -9.22
C GLU A 169 -17.17 5.09 -8.24
N ARG A 170 -17.04 4.53 -7.04
CA ARG A 170 -16.09 5.04 -6.04
C ARG A 170 -14.63 4.91 -6.48
N ALA A 171 -14.31 3.95 -7.34
CA ALA A 171 -12.96 3.78 -7.89
C ALA A 171 -12.46 5.02 -8.66
N LYS A 172 -13.36 5.87 -9.14
CA LYS A 172 -13.05 7.11 -9.87
C LYS A 172 -12.83 8.32 -8.95
N SER A 173 -13.07 8.18 -7.64
CA SER A 173 -13.02 9.29 -6.69
C SER A 173 -11.59 9.76 -6.41
N ASP A 174 -11.45 11.05 -6.07
CA ASP A 174 -10.17 11.66 -5.67
C ASP A 174 -9.53 10.93 -4.49
N GLY A 175 -10.32 10.43 -3.54
CA GLY A 175 -9.83 9.66 -2.41
C GLY A 175 -9.10 8.37 -2.81
N VAL A 176 -9.53 7.71 -3.89
CA VAL A 176 -8.81 6.55 -4.46
C VAL A 176 -7.55 7.01 -5.15
N ILE A 177 -7.61 8.06 -5.96
CA ILE A 177 -6.45 8.64 -6.64
C ILE A 177 -5.36 9.01 -5.63
N GLU A 178 -5.71 9.68 -4.53
CA GLU A 178 -4.79 10.01 -3.44
C GLU A 178 -4.18 8.76 -2.77
N CYS A 179 -4.98 7.72 -2.54
CA CYS A 179 -4.50 6.46 -1.98
C CYS A 179 -3.46 5.76 -2.88
N LEU A 180 -3.61 5.85 -4.18
CA LEU A 180 -2.76 5.15 -5.14
C LEU A 180 -1.55 5.98 -5.57
N ASN A 181 -1.64 7.31 -5.51
CA ASN A 181 -0.55 8.20 -5.91
C ASN A 181 0.67 8.03 -5.02
N PHE A 182 1.83 8.08 -5.65
CA PHE A 182 3.12 8.10 -4.98
C PHE A 182 3.53 9.57 -4.70
N ALA A 183 2.94 10.19 -3.66
CA ALA A 183 3.41 11.48 -3.19
C ALA A 183 4.58 11.27 -2.21
N VAL A 184 5.79 11.60 -2.63
CA VAL A 184 6.93 11.74 -1.72
C VAL A 184 6.88 13.16 -1.16
N GLY A 185 6.71 13.26 0.12
CA GLY A 185 6.56 14.56 0.81
C GLY A 185 5.34 14.60 1.73
N SER A 186 4.33 13.80 1.49
CA SER A 186 3.39 13.45 2.54
C SER A 186 4.06 12.41 3.47
N VAL A 187 5.11 12.81 4.19
CA VAL A 187 5.29 12.28 5.53
C VAL A 187 3.93 12.51 6.14
N ALA A 188 3.16 11.44 6.33
CA ALA A 188 1.90 11.56 7.01
C ALA A 188 2.23 12.15 8.38
N VAL A 189 2.02 13.43 8.52
CA VAL A 189 1.93 14.09 9.81
C VAL A 189 0.68 13.48 10.41
N GLN A 190 0.88 12.40 11.13
CA GLN A 190 -0.18 11.76 11.88
C GLN A 190 -0.70 12.81 12.83
N GLY A 191 -1.94 13.21 12.66
CA GLY A 191 -2.67 14.01 13.64
C GLY A 191 -2.67 15.52 13.48
N LYS A 192 -2.29 16.09 12.37
CA LYS A 192 -2.54 17.53 12.13
C LYS A 192 -3.82 17.72 11.31
N SER A 193 -4.74 18.48 11.88
CA SER A 193 -5.97 18.88 11.22
C SER A 193 -5.67 19.83 10.04
N MET A 194 -6.66 20.04 9.14
CA MET A 194 -6.54 21.04 8.07
C MET A 194 -6.18 22.43 8.61
N SER A 195 -6.63 22.81 9.81
CA SER A 195 -6.31 24.07 10.48
C SER A 195 -4.81 24.20 10.84
N ASP A 196 -4.15 23.08 11.15
CA ASP A 196 -2.71 23.09 11.44
C ASP A 196 -1.85 23.23 10.18
N MET A 197 -2.37 22.78 9.03
CA MET A 197 -1.72 22.97 7.73
C MET A 197 -1.85 24.43 7.25
N GLN A 198 -2.98 25.08 7.47
CA GLN A 198 -3.18 26.49 7.12
C GLN A 198 -2.24 27.42 7.93
N LYS A 199 -2.04 27.14 9.22
CA LYS A 199 -1.07 27.88 10.06
C LYS A 199 0.38 27.71 9.60
N LEU A 200 0.75 26.53 9.07
CA LEU A 200 2.10 26.26 8.56
C LEU A 200 2.36 26.95 7.21
N MET A 201 1.32 27.25 6.44
CA MET A 201 1.42 27.93 5.15
C MET A 201 1.29 29.46 5.25
N GLY A 202 1.22 30.04 6.47
CA GLY A 202 1.17 31.48 6.68
C GLY A 202 -0.09 32.17 6.17
N MET A 203 -1.18 31.40 5.93
CA MET A 203 -2.49 31.92 5.58
C MET A 203 -3.29 32.15 6.87
N SER A 204 -2.97 33.19 7.61
CA SER A 204 -3.87 33.76 8.60
C SER A 204 -4.75 34.80 7.91
N GLU A 205 -6.06 34.74 8.20
CA GLU A 205 -7.04 35.77 7.82
C GLU A 205 -6.62 37.18 8.22
#